data_bfe98a0fb65c1ae69fec68d718dce6a6
#
_entry.id   bfe98a0fb65c1ae69fec68d718dce6a6
#
_cell.length_a   1.000
_cell.length_b   1.000
_cell.length_c   1.000
_cell.angle_alpha   90.00
_cell.angle_beta   90.00
_cell.angle_gamma   90.00
#
_symmetry.space_group_name_H-M   'P 1'
#
loop_
_entity.id
_entity.type
_entity.pdbx_description
1 polymer ?
#
loop_
_entity_poly.entity_id
_entity_poly.type
_entity_poly.pdbx_seq_one_letter_code
_entity_poly.pdbx_strand_id
1 'polypeptide(L)'
;AMSTIIYPSPVFGPVHSRRLGVSLGINLLPEDGKFCTFDCVYCECGFNKDHRPHRPLPTREEVYTVLEERLKDMHENGPHPDVLTFAGNGEPTLHPEFAGIIEDVVRLRNHYFPEAKISVLSNATQVLKPEVFNALLKVDNNIQKLDTVNPDYIELVDRPTGHYDVQQIIDQLKAFSGHVIIQTMFMTGSTQGKSVDNTTPEFVEPWLKVVQEIKPRQVMIYTIDRETPDHDLRKAGKEVLDRIGEQVREAGFEVSVSY
;
A
#
# COMPACT_ATOMS: atom_id res chain seq x y z
N ALA A 1 -9.39 6.15 23.18
CA ALA A 1 -9.73 4.88 22.55
C ALA A 1 -9.06 4.80 21.18
N MET A 2 -8.38 3.73 20.92
CA MET A 2 -7.74 3.49 19.62
C MET A 2 -8.77 3.33 18.52
N SER A 3 -8.64 4.11 17.45
CA SER A 3 -9.47 4.00 16.26
C SER A 3 -8.84 3.03 15.26
N THR A 4 -8.83 1.74 15.58
CA THR A 4 -8.46 0.70 14.63
C THR A 4 -9.53 0.62 13.55
N ILE A 5 -9.09 0.61 12.28
CA ILE A 5 -9.99 0.54 11.13
C ILE A 5 -9.95 -0.85 10.52
N ILE A 6 -11.12 -1.50 10.49
CA ILE A 6 -11.34 -2.75 9.74
C ILE A 6 -12.38 -2.42 8.66
N TYR A 7 -11.96 -2.55 7.41
CA TYR A 7 -12.78 -2.16 6.27
C TYR A 7 -13.76 -3.26 5.86
N PRO A 8 -14.94 -2.89 5.33
CA PRO A 8 -15.82 -3.86 4.67
C PRO A 8 -15.11 -4.58 3.52
N SER A 9 -15.54 -5.79 3.24
CA SER A 9 -15.02 -6.64 2.15
C SER A 9 -16.20 -7.21 1.36
N PRO A 10 -16.11 -7.36 0.03
CA PRO A 10 -14.94 -7.08 -0.81
C PRO A 10 -14.84 -5.65 -1.36
N VAL A 11 -15.84 -4.78 -1.12
CA VAL A 11 -15.87 -3.42 -1.64
C VAL A 11 -16.22 -2.46 -0.51
N PHE A 12 -15.59 -1.31 -0.48
CA PHE A 12 -15.88 -0.27 0.51
C PHE A 12 -15.72 1.14 -0.07
N GLY A 13 -16.36 2.11 0.58
CA GLY A 13 -16.42 3.47 0.10
C GLY A 13 -17.64 3.70 -0.79
N PRO A 14 -17.59 4.65 -1.75
CA PRO A 14 -16.41 5.43 -2.15
C PRO A 14 -15.96 6.45 -1.11
N VAL A 15 -14.68 6.80 -1.18
CA VAL A 15 -14.08 7.84 -0.35
C VAL A 15 -13.69 9.01 -1.26
N HIS A 16 -13.99 10.22 -0.81
CA HIS A 16 -13.64 11.44 -1.55
C HIS A 16 -12.33 12.00 -1.02
N SER A 17 -11.37 12.19 -1.89
CA SER A 17 -10.03 12.69 -1.57
C SER A 17 -9.72 13.91 -2.42
N ARG A 18 -9.08 14.93 -1.83
CA ARG A 18 -8.62 16.11 -2.58
C ARG A 18 -7.59 15.76 -3.64
N ARG A 19 -6.79 14.71 -3.39
CA ARG A 19 -5.69 14.31 -4.27
C ARG A 19 -6.10 13.35 -5.34
N LEU A 20 -6.89 12.33 -4.97
CA LEU A 20 -7.23 11.20 -5.84
C LEU A 20 -8.65 11.29 -6.41
N GLY A 21 -9.45 12.26 -5.95
CA GLY A 21 -10.84 12.33 -6.31
C GLY A 21 -11.68 11.28 -5.60
N VAL A 22 -12.56 10.62 -6.35
CA VAL A 22 -13.43 9.55 -5.83
C VAL A 22 -12.72 8.21 -5.95
N SER A 23 -12.45 7.57 -4.81
CA SER A 23 -11.81 6.27 -4.73
C SER A 23 -12.77 5.20 -4.24
N LEU A 24 -12.96 4.16 -5.03
CA LEU A 24 -13.67 2.95 -4.60
C LEU A 24 -12.66 1.92 -4.13
N GLY A 25 -12.81 1.45 -2.89
CA GLY A 25 -11.91 0.47 -2.30
C GLY A 25 -12.30 -0.97 -2.66
N ILE A 26 -11.29 -1.79 -2.94
CA ILE A 26 -11.44 -3.24 -3.13
C ILE A 26 -10.60 -3.92 -2.07
N ASN A 27 -11.27 -4.65 -1.17
CA ASN A 27 -10.64 -5.34 -0.05
C ASN A 27 -10.75 -6.85 -0.28
N LEU A 28 -9.62 -7.48 -0.60
CA LEU A 28 -9.56 -8.92 -0.88
C LEU A 28 -9.35 -9.77 0.38
N LEU A 29 -9.43 -9.14 1.55
CA LEU A 29 -9.11 -9.75 2.83
C LEU A 29 -10.40 -9.94 3.64
N PRO A 30 -10.35 -10.68 4.75
CA PRO A 30 -11.58 -10.92 5.53
C PRO A 30 -12.22 -9.62 6.03
N GLU A 31 -13.55 -9.63 6.13
CA GLU A 31 -14.32 -8.47 6.57
C GLU A 31 -14.20 -8.18 8.08
N ASP A 32 -13.76 -9.16 8.86
CA ASP A 32 -13.77 -9.12 10.32
C ASP A 32 -12.38 -9.08 10.97
N GLY A 33 -11.32 -8.93 10.18
CA GLY A 33 -9.98 -8.93 10.76
C GLY A 33 -8.89 -8.65 9.76
N LYS A 34 -7.65 -8.74 10.24
CA LYS A 34 -6.45 -8.40 9.49
C LYS A 34 -5.74 -9.67 9.02
N PHE A 35 -5.34 -9.68 7.74
CA PHE A 35 -4.54 -10.75 7.15
C PHE A 35 -3.39 -10.12 6.36
N CYS A 36 -2.19 -10.16 6.93
CA CYS A 36 -1.04 -9.46 6.37
C CYS A 36 0.27 -10.20 6.65
N THR A 37 1.22 -10.04 5.75
CA THR A 37 2.59 -10.57 5.86
C THR A 37 3.54 -9.62 6.59
N PHE A 38 3.10 -8.41 6.89
CA PHE A 38 3.75 -7.47 7.79
C PHE A 38 2.90 -7.30 9.05
N ASP A 39 3.51 -6.77 10.08
CA ASP A 39 2.84 -6.41 11.32
C ASP A 39 3.35 -5.06 11.79
N CYS A 40 3.21 -4.07 10.92
CA CYS A 40 3.79 -2.74 11.10
C CYS A 40 3.31 -2.08 12.38
N VAL A 41 4.25 -1.47 13.11
CA VAL A 41 3.95 -0.78 14.36
C VAL A 41 3.05 0.45 14.17
N TYR A 42 2.93 0.96 12.93
CA TYR A 42 2.09 2.09 12.58
C TYR A 42 0.79 1.72 11.88
N CYS A 43 0.44 0.45 11.76
CA CYS A 43 -0.68 0.00 10.92
C CYS A 43 -2.04 0.46 11.44
N GLU A 44 -2.81 1.13 10.59
CA GLU A 44 -4.17 1.57 10.93
C GLU A 44 -5.11 0.42 11.28
N CYS A 45 -4.85 -0.77 10.76
CA CYS A 45 -5.62 -1.97 11.06
C CYS A 45 -5.22 -2.65 12.37
N GLY A 46 -4.25 -2.08 13.10
CA GLY A 46 -3.76 -2.65 14.36
C GLY A 46 -2.77 -3.80 14.15
N PHE A 47 -2.44 -4.48 15.23
CA PHE A 47 -1.56 -5.64 15.18
C PHE A 47 -2.30 -6.89 14.74
N ASN A 48 -1.59 -7.78 14.05
CA ASN A 48 -2.17 -9.04 13.55
C ASN A 48 -2.81 -9.88 14.67
N LYS A 49 -2.16 -9.95 15.83
CA LYS A 49 -2.65 -10.75 16.97
C LYS A 49 -3.96 -10.26 17.57
N ASP A 50 -4.24 -8.95 17.44
CA ASP A 50 -5.40 -8.30 18.06
C ASP A 50 -6.63 -8.31 17.15
N HIS A 51 -6.45 -8.63 15.87
CA HIS A 51 -7.50 -8.56 14.84
C HIS A 51 -7.52 -9.80 13.95
N ARG A 52 -7.38 -10.98 14.55
CA ARG A 52 -7.43 -12.25 13.81
C ARG A 52 -8.80 -12.47 13.19
N PRO A 53 -8.91 -12.69 11.89
CA PRO A 53 -10.19 -12.94 11.27
C PRO A 53 -10.72 -14.33 11.57
N HIS A 54 -12.05 -14.45 11.61
CA HIS A 54 -12.78 -15.72 11.69
C HIS A 54 -13.53 -16.00 10.40
N ARG A 55 -13.68 -15.00 9.53
CA ARG A 55 -14.31 -15.12 8.23
C ARG A 55 -13.27 -15.45 7.15
N PRO A 56 -13.67 -16.17 6.09
CA PRO A 56 -12.75 -16.44 4.99
C PRO A 56 -12.49 -15.20 4.14
N LEU A 57 -11.48 -15.30 3.27
CA LEU A 57 -11.27 -14.32 2.20
C LEU A 57 -12.51 -14.36 1.28
N PRO A 58 -12.92 -13.22 0.68
CA PRO A 58 -13.94 -13.25 -0.35
C PRO A 58 -13.46 -14.10 -1.53
N THR A 59 -14.35 -14.85 -2.15
CA THR A 59 -14.01 -15.60 -3.36
C THR A 59 -13.87 -14.66 -4.54
N ARG A 60 -13.17 -15.11 -5.58
CA ARG A 60 -13.08 -14.34 -6.84
C ARG A 60 -14.47 -13.99 -7.38
N GLU A 61 -15.40 -14.95 -7.33
CA GLU A 61 -16.78 -14.76 -7.79
C GLU A 61 -17.51 -13.70 -6.96
N GLU A 62 -17.37 -13.74 -5.64
CA GLU A 62 -17.94 -12.72 -4.75
C GLU A 62 -17.41 -11.33 -5.06
N VAL A 63 -16.10 -11.21 -5.25
CA VAL A 63 -15.47 -9.93 -5.61
C VAL A 63 -16.07 -9.41 -6.92
N TYR A 64 -16.15 -10.27 -7.94
CA TYR A 64 -16.71 -9.91 -9.24
C TYR A 64 -18.15 -9.41 -9.11
N THR A 65 -19.01 -10.21 -8.46
CA THR A 65 -20.44 -9.92 -8.34
C THR A 65 -20.69 -8.61 -7.58
N VAL A 66 -20.06 -8.46 -6.43
CA VAL A 66 -20.24 -7.26 -5.58
C VAL A 66 -19.68 -6.02 -6.26
N LEU A 67 -18.52 -6.14 -6.88
CA LEU A 67 -17.91 -5.00 -7.59
C LEU A 67 -18.76 -4.59 -8.80
N GLU A 68 -19.24 -5.55 -9.60
CA GLU A 68 -20.08 -5.23 -10.75
C GLU A 68 -21.35 -4.50 -10.33
N GLU A 69 -22.03 -4.99 -9.30
CA GLU A 69 -23.23 -4.33 -8.77
C GLU A 69 -22.95 -2.89 -8.34
N ARG A 70 -21.84 -2.68 -7.64
CA ARG A 70 -21.45 -1.34 -7.20
C ARG A 70 -21.12 -0.43 -8.37
N LEU A 71 -20.38 -0.91 -9.36
CA LEU A 71 -20.02 -0.11 -10.54
C LEU A 71 -21.24 0.23 -11.38
N LYS A 72 -22.19 -0.70 -11.52
CA LYS A 72 -23.46 -0.42 -12.17
C LYS A 72 -24.22 0.70 -11.48
N ASP A 73 -24.36 0.62 -10.16
CA ASP A 73 -25.06 1.64 -9.38
C ASP A 73 -24.36 3.00 -9.51
N MET A 74 -23.04 3.03 -9.42
CA MET A 74 -22.28 4.26 -9.57
C MET A 74 -22.38 4.84 -10.99
N HIS A 75 -22.49 4.00 -12.00
CA HIS A 75 -22.68 4.42 -13.38
C HIS A 75 -24.03 5.10 -13.59
N GLU A 76 -25.07 4.57 -12.95
CA GLU A 76 -26.43 5.09 -13.06
C GLU A 76 -26.68 6.31 -12.16
N ASN A 77 -26.16 6.28 -10.94
CA ASN A 77 -26.51 7.24 -9.88
C ASN A 77 -25.32 8.10 -9.41
N GLY A 78 -24.10 7.78 -9.84
CA GLY A 78 -22.91 8.45 -9.32
C GLY A 78 -22.60 8.07 -7.85
N PRO A 79 -21.54 8.63 -7.27
CA PRO A 79 -20.50 9.37 -7.97
C PRO A 79 -19.67 8.47 -8.89
N HIS A 80 -19.10 9.02 -9.95
CA HIS A 80 -18.21 8.26 -10.83
C HIS A 80 -16.84 8.11 -10.17
N PRO A 81 -16.26 6.91 -10.10
CA PRO A 81 -14.95 6.72 -9.48
C PRO A 81 -13.84 7.23 -10.40
N ASP A 82 -12.86 7.90 -9.80
CA ASP A 82 -11.62 8.28 -10.49
C ASP A 82 -10.59 7.15 -10.39
N VAL A 83 -10.66 6.38 -9.31
CA VAL A 83 -9.73 5.28 -9.05
C VAL A 83 -10.42 4.13 -8.32
N LEU A 84 -10.02 2.91 -8.69
CA LEU A 84 -10.35 1.68 -7.96
C LEU A 84 -9.08 1.25 -7.24
N THR A 85 -9.11 1.19 -5.91
CA THR A 85 -7.91 0.97 -5.10
C THR A 85 -7.99 -0.33 -4.34
N PHE A 86 -7.08 -1.26 -4.64
CA PHE A 86 -6.89 -2.46 -3.84
C PHE A 86 -6.15 -2.09 -2.56
N ALA A 87 -6.86 -2.18 -1.46
CA ALA A 87 -6.38 -1.85 -0.12
C ALA A 87 -7.27 -2.60 0.88
N GLY A 88 -7.10 -2.33 2.17
CA GLY A 88 -8.02 -2.85 3.19
C GLY A 88 -7.30 -3.50 4.35
N ASN A 89 -7.73 -4.69 4.75
CA ASN A 89 -7.38 -5.32 6.01
C ASN A 89 -6.10 -6.18 5.91
N GLY A 90 -5.03 -5.63 5.34
CA GLY A 90 -3.75 -6.32 5.20
C GLY A 90 -3.19 -6.27 3.78
N GLU A 91 -2.57 -7.37 3.34
CA GLU A 91 -1.86 -7.43 2.05
C GLU A 91 -2.72 -8.05 0.96
N PRO A 92 -3.19 -7.28 -0.04
CA PRO A 92 -4.10 -7.78 -1.08
C PRO A 92 -3.50 -8.89 -1.96
N THR A 93 -2.18 -8.88 -2.19
CA THR A 93 -1.53 -9.88 -3.04
C THR A 93 -1.45 -11.26 -2.40
N LEU A 94 -1.84 -11.40 -1.14
CA LEU A 94 -1.97 -12.69 -0.47
C LEU A 94 -3.16 -13.51 -0.97
N HIS A 95 -4.14 -12.87 -1.59
CA HIS A 95 -5.29 -13.62 -2.08
C HIS A 95 -4.85 -14.66 -3.12
N PRO A 96 -5.24 -15.94 -2.97
CA PRO A 96 -4.78 -17.02 -3.87
C PRO A 96 -5.12 -16.78 -5.34
N GLU A 97 -6.18 -16.04 -5.61
CA GLU A 97 -6.64 -15.73 -6.96
C GLU A 97 -6.43 -14.28 -7.34
N PHE A 98 -5.43 -13.63 -6.76
CA PHE A 98 -5.14 -12.22 -7.01
C PHE A 98 -5.02 -11.91 -8.50
N ALA A 99 -4.28 -12.71 -9.24
CA ALA A 99 -4.08 -12.50 -10.68
C ALA A 99 -5.40 -12.54 -11.46
N GLY A 100 -6.24 -13.52 -11.18
CA GLY A 100 -7.56 -13.64 -11.82
C GLY A 100 -8.49 -12.50 -11.44
N ILE A 101 -8.45 -12.06 -10.18
CA ILE A 101 -9.23 -10.92 -9.71
C ILE A 101 -8.79 -9.64 -10.44
N ILE A 102 -7.50 -9.42 -10.62
CA ILE A 102 -7.00 -8.27 -11.39
C ILE A 102 -7.55 -8.29 -12.82
N GLU A 103 -7.55 -9.44 -13.48
CA GLU A 103 -8.12 -9.56 -14.83
C GLU A 103 -9.60 -9.19 -14.84
N ASP A 104 -10.37 -9.66 -13.87
CA ASP A 104 -11.79 -9.36 -13.73
C ASP A 104 -12.02 -7.87 -13.51
N VAL A 105 -11.24 -7.24 -12.64
CA VAL A 105 -11.38 -5.82 -12.31
C VAL A 105 -11.00 -4.95 -13.51
N VAL A 106 -9.96 -5.32 -14.24
CA VAL A 106 -9.60 -4.61 -15.49
C VAL A 106 -10.76 -4.63 -16.48
N ARG A 107 -11.40 -5.80 -16.68
CA ARG A 107 -12.56 -5.89 -17.59
C ARG A 107 -13.74 -5.06 -17.12
N LEU A 108 -14.07 -5.12 -15.84
CA LEU A 108 -15.17 -4.33 -15.26
C LEU A 108 -14.90 -2.83 -15.36
N ARG A 109 -13.69 -2.39 -15.04
CA ARG A 109 -13.28 -0.99 -15.17
C ARG A 109 -13.43 -0.53 -16.61
N ASN A 110 -12.92 -1.30 -17.56
CA ASN A 110 -12.98 -0.94 -18.99
C ASN A 110 -14.42 -0.83 -19.49
N HIS A 111 -15.31 -1.64 -18.93
CA HIS A 111 -16.72 -1.64 -19.33
C HIS A 111 -17.50 -0.45 -18.74
N TYR A 112 -17.32 -0.20 -17.44
CA TYR A 112 -18.13 0.80 -16.73
C TYR A 112 -17.49 2.18 -16.65
N PHE A 113 -16.17 2.24 -16.43
CA PHE A 113 -15.46 3.50 -16.23
C PHE A 113 -14.06 3.43 -16.84
N PRO A 114 -13.97 3.49 -18.20
CA PRO A 114 -12.68 3.31 -18.89
C PRO A 114 -11.62 4.34 -18.52
N GLU A 115 -12.01 5.52 -18.02
CA GLU A 115 -11.09 6.57 -17.60
C GLU A 115 -10.58 6.40 -16.16
N ALA A 116 -11.20 5.53 -15.37
CA ALA A 116 -10.78 5.30 -13.99
C ALA A 116 -9.44 4.53 -13.96
N LYS A 117 -8.61 4.84 -12.96
CA LYS A 117 -7.34 4.14 -12.75
C LYS A 117 -7.51 3.00 -11.77
N ILE A 118 -6.67 1.98 -11.90
CA ILE A 118 -6.59 0.87 -10.95
C ILE A 118 -5.28 1.02 -10.18
N SER A 119 -5.38 1.09 -8.86
CA SER A 119 -4.23 1.19 -7.96
C SER A 119 -4.17 -0.02 -7.03
N VAL A 120 -2.97 -0.51 -6.77
CA VAL A 120 -2.72 -1.57 -5.78
C VAL A 120 -1.74 -1.05 -4.75
N LEU A 121 -2.13 -1.10 -3.47
CA LEU A 121 -1.26 -0.80 -2.34
C LEU A 121 -0.75 -2.12 -1.76
N SER A 122 0.55 -2.36 -1.86
CA SER A 122 1.16 -3.62 -1.49
C SER A 122 2.42 -3.40 -0.63
N ASN A 123 2.68 -4.33 0.27
CA ASN A 123 3.89 -4.31 1.09
C ASN A 123 5.11 -4.99 0.42
N ALA A 124 4.96 -5.39 -0.84
CA ALA A 124 5.99 -6.00 -1.69
C ALA A 124 6.42 -7.43 -1.30
N THR A 125 5.86 -8.03 -0.25
CA THR A 125 6.30 -9.36 0.17
C THR A 125 6.02 -10.47 -0.83
N GLN A 126 5.06 -10.27 -1.75
CA GLN A 126 4.62 -11.29 -2.71
C GLN A 126 5.10 -11.05 -4.14
N VAL A 127 5.90 -10.01 -4.38
CA VAL A 127 6.33 -9.65 -5.75
C VAL A 127 7.29 -10.66 -6.38
N LEU A 128 7.88 -11.55 -5.59
CA LEU A 128 8.72 -12.63 -6.10
C LEU A 128 7.91 -13.74 -6.79
N LYS A 129 6.61 -13.82 -6.53
CA LYS A 129 5.72 -14.77 -7.21
C LYS A 129 5.41 -14.29 -8.62
N PRO A 130 5.70 -15.09 -9.67
CA PRO A 130 5.50 -14.66 -11.06
C PRO A 130 4.07 -14.22 -11.36
N GLU A 131 3.07 -14.91 -10.85
CA GLU A 131 1.66 -14.58 -11.07
C GLU A 131 1.28 -13.22 -10.46
N VAL A 132 1.84 -12.90 -9.28
CA VAL A 132 1.63 -11.60 -8.64
C VAL A 132 2.35 -10.49 -9.41
N PHE A 133 3.62 -10.71 -9.74
CA PHE A 133 4.42 -9.76 -10.52
C PHE A 133 3.73 -9.41 -11.85
N ASN A 134 3.30 -10.42 -12.59
CA ASN A 134 2.64 -10.21 -13.88
C ASN A 134 1.30 -9.49 -13.75
N ALA A 135 0.53 -9.80 -12.69
CA ALA A 135 -0.73 -9.10 -12.43
C ALA A 135 -0.49 -7.61 -12.13
N LEU A 136 0.55 -7.29 -11.35
CA LEU A 136 0.88 -5.91 -11.01
C LEU A 136 1.31 -5.09 -12.23
N LEU A 137 1.83 -5.73 -13.28
CA LEU A 137 2.13 -5.04 -14.55
C LEU A 137 0.86 -4.59 -15.29
N LYS A 138 -0.30 -5.16 -14.96
CA LYS A 138 -1.58 -4.86 -15.64
C LYS A 138 -2.36 -3.72 -15.01
N VAL A 139 -1.96 -3.24 -13.84
CA VAL A 139 -2.62 -2.13 -13.15
C VAL A 139 -1.96 -0.80 -13.50
N ASP A 140 -2.70 0.28 -13.34
CA ASP A 140 -2.18 1.62 -13.65
C ASP A 140 -1.15 2.09 -12.63
N ASN A 141 -1.43 1.89 -11.36
CA ASN A 141 -0.58 2.35 -10.25
C ASN A 141 -0.19 1.16 -9.37
N ASN A 142 0.99 0.64 -9.63
CA ASN A 142 1.60 -0.44 -8.86
C ASN A 142 2.41 0.19 -7.71
N ILE A 143 1.78 0.30 -6.53
CA ILE A 143 2.35 1.01 -5.40
C ILE A 143 2.92 0.01 -4.40
N GLN A 144 4.26 0.02 -4.25
CA GLN A 144 4.99 -0.94 -3.42
C GLN A 144 5.68 -0.24 -2.27
N LYS A 145 5.50 -0.76 -1.06
CA LYS A 145 6.10 -0.23 0.15
C LYS A 145 7.60 -0.54 0.21
N LEU A 146 8.39 0.50 0.48
CA LEU A 146 9.81 0.37 0.83
C LEU A 146 10.14 1.46 1.86
N ASP A 147 9.87 1.18 3.13
CA ASP A 147 10.04 2.15 4.21
C ASP A 147 11.52 2.43 4.53
N THR A 148 12.37 1.47 4.22
CA THR A 148 13.80 1.53 4.47
C THR A 148 14.49 0.41 3.71
N VAL A 149 15.80 0.49 3.61
CA VAL A 149 16.64 -0.61 3.13
C VAL A 149 17.48 -1.24 4.25
N ASN A 150 17.30 -0.77 5.47
CA ASN A 150 18.00 -1.26 6.65
C ASN A 150 17.28 -2.49 7.23
N PRO A 151 17.91 -3.69 7.24
CA PRO A 151 17.23 -4.89 7.71
C PRO A 151 16.78 -4.84 9.17
N ASP A 152 17.53 -4.21 10.05
CA ASP A 152 17.18 -4.11 11.47
C ASP A 152 15.94 -3.24 11.67
N TYR A 153 15.84 -2.15 10.90
CA TYR A 153 14.67 -1.28 10.94
C TYR A 153 13.43 -2.02 10.40
N ILE A 154 13.57 -2.81 9.34
CA ILE A 154 12.48 -3.61 8.79
C ILE A 154 11.93 -4.56 9.86
N GLU A 155 12.81 -5.27 10.57
CA GLU A 155 12.40 -6.17 11.65
C GLU A 155 11.75 -5.44 12.81
N LEU A 156 12.23 -4.26 13.14
CA LEU A 156 11.70 -3.46 14.26
C LEU A 156 10.32 -2.85 13.93
N VAL A 157 10.16 -2.33 12.72
CA VAL A 157 9.03 -1.47 12.33
C VAL A 157 8.00 -2.20 11.48
N ASP A 158 8.42 -2.83 10.37
CA ASP A 158 7.51 -3.52 9.45
C ASP A 158 7.17 -4.93 9.93
N ARG A 159 8.05 -5.55 10.67
CA ARG A 159 7.85 -6.82 11.38
C ARG A 159 7.32 -7.92 10.46
N PRO A 160 8.11 -8.35 9.44
CA PRO A 160 7.68 -9.43 8.56
C PRO A 160 7.30 -10.70 9.32
N THR A 161 6.20 -11.34 8.92
CA THR A 161 5.72 -12.56 9.55
C THR A 161 6.41 -13.82 9.04
N GLY A 162 7.10 -13.71 7.90
CA GLY A 162 7.86 -14.80 7.28
C GLY A 162 9.20 -14.32 6.76
N HIS A 163 9.77 -15.10 5.86
CA HIS A 163 11.04 -14.73 5.24
C HIS A 163 10.89 -13.44 4.41
N TYR A 164 11.76 -12.48 4.65
CA TYR A 164 11.83 -11.23 3.90
C TYR A 164 13.29 -10.83 3.74
N ASP A 165 13.76 -10.80 2.50
CA ASP A 165 15.10 -10.35 2.13
C ASP A 165 14.96 -9.08 1.32
N VAL A 166 15.38 -7.95 1.87
CA VAL A 166 15.20 -6.64 1.23
C VAL A 166 15.92 -6.56 -0.11
N GLN A 167 17.07 -7.22 -0.26
CA GLN A 167 17.80 -7.19 -1.54
C GLN A 167 17.04 -7.92 -2.64
N GLN A 168 16.44 -9.07 -2.33
CA GLN A 168 15.61 -9.80 -3.29
C GLN A 168 14.40 -8.96 -3.72
N ILE A 169 13.78 -8.26 -2.77
CA ILE A 169 12.66 -7.36 -3.07
C ILE A 169 13.11 -6.21 -3.97
N ILE A 170 14.24 -5.57 -3.64
CA ILE A 170 14.80 -4.50 -4.46
C ILE A 170 15.06 -4.97 -5.89
N ASP A 171 15.66 -6.13 -6.06
CA ASP A 171 15.94 -6.70 -7.38
C ASP A 171 14.65 -6.92 -8.17
N GLN A 172 13.59 -7.38 -7.51
CA GLN A 172 12.31 -7.58 -8.17
C GLN A 172 11.60 -6.25 -8.49
N LEU A 173 11.74 -5.24 -7.63
CA LEU A 173 11.21 -3.90 -7.93
C LEU A 173 11.90 -3.29 -9.15
N LYS A 174 13.20 -3.53 -9.31
CA LYS A 174 13.93 -3.14 -10.53
C LYS A 174 13.36 -3.81 -11.78
N ALA A 175 12.94 -5.06 -11.65
CA ALA A 175 12.41 -5.86 -12.77
C ALA A 175 11.09 -5.30 -13.32
N PHE A 176 10.38 -4.45 -12.59
CA PHE A 176 9.20 -3.76 -13.12
C PHE A 176 9.55 -2.74 -14.21
N SER A 177 10.82 -2.42 -14.40
CA SER A 177 11.32 -1.51 -15.46
C SER A 177 10.60 -0.16 -15.47
N GLY A 178 10.38 0.40 -14.28
CA GLY A 178 9.73 1.70 -14.10
C GLY A 178 8.22 1.63 -13.85
N HIS A 179 7.57 0.50 -14.10
CA HIS A 179 6.14 0.34 -13.80
C HIS A 179 5.92 0.05 -12.32
N VAL A 180 6.37 0.96 -11.49
CA VAL A 180 6.26 0.87 -10.03
C VAL A 180 6.29 2.27 -9.42
N ILE A 181 5.54 2.43 -8.35
CA ILE A 181 5.55 3.62 -7.49
C ILE A 181 6.06 3.15 -6.14
N ILE A 182 7.07 3.81 -5.61
CA ILE A 182 7.61 3.49 -4.27
C ILE A 182 6.88 4.35 -3.24
N GLN A 183 6.36 3.70 -2.22
CA GLN A 183 5.68 4.34 -1.10
C GLN A 183 6.52 4.15 0.17
N THR A 184 6.81 5.24 0.86
CA THR A 184 7.68 5.22 2.04
C THR A 184 7.10 6.05 3.17
N MET A 185 6.95 5.42 4.34
CA MET A 185 6.58 6.07 5.60
C MET A 185 7.84 6.60 6.27
N PHE A 186 7.87 7.90 6.53
CA PHE A 186 8.90 8.52 7.39
C PHE A 186 8.27 8.91 8.72
N MET A 187 8.93 8.59 9.81
CA MET A 187 8.44 8.89 11.14
C MET A 187 9.58 9.06 12.13
N THR A 188 9.25 9.54 13.31
CA THR A 188 10.16 9.69 14.44
C THR A 188 9.56 8.99 15.66
N GLY A 189 10.20 9.14 16.81
CA GLY A 189 9.74 8.48 18.03
C GLY A 189 10.45 7.16 18.27
N SER A 190 9.77 6.26 18.97
CA SER A 190 10.36 4.99 19.38
C SER A 190 9.33 3.86 19.45
N THR A 191 9.81 2.64 19.41
CA THR A 191 9.05 1.44 19.73
C THR A 191 9.92 0.52 20.57
N GLN A 192 9.37 -0.01 21.65
CA GLN A 192 10.12 -0.87 22.60
C GLN A 192 11.44 -0.24 23.06
N GLY A 193 11.44 1.07 23.27
CA GLY A 193 12.62 1.82 23.71
C GLY A 193 13.68 2.05 22.65
N LYS A 194 13.42 1.67 21.38
CA LYS A 194 14.36 1.84 20.27
C LYS A 194 13.83 2.90 19.31
N SER A 195 14.74 3.74 18.79
CA SER A 195 14.38 4.77 17.81
C SER A 195 13.81 4.16 16.53
N VAL A 196 12.75 4.79 16.02
CA VAL A 196 12.18 4.48 14.70
C VAL A 196 12.36 5.63 13.73
N ASP A 197 13.25 6.56 14.04
CA ASP A 197 13.53 7.71 13.18
C ASP A 197 14.30 7.27 11.94
N ASN A 198 13.63 7.24 10.79
CA ASN A 198 14.23 6.95 9.49
C ASN A 198 14.44 8.21 8.63
N THR A 199 14.34 9.39 9.24
CA THR A 199 14.48 10.68 8.53
C THR A 199 15.92 11.18 8.45
N THR A 200 16.85 10.54 9.16
CA THR A 200 18.25 10.94 9.20
C THR A 200 19.00 10.51 7.94
N PRO A 201 20.14 11.16 7.62
CA PRO A 201 20.95 10.78 6.46
C PRO A 201 21.36 9.30 6.45
N GLU A 202 21.61 8.72 7.62
CA GLU A 202 21.92 7.29 7.76
C GLU A 202 20.88 6.39 7.09
N PHE A 203 19.61 6.75 7.14
CA PHE A 203 18.50 6.01 6.54
C PHE A 203 18.14 6.52 5.16
N VAL A 204 18.11 7.83 4.98
CA VAL A 204 17.64 8.46 3.73
C VAL A 204 18.62 8.23 2.58
N GLU A 205 19.93 8.36 2.82
CA GLU A 205 20.92 8.23 1.74
C GLU A 205 20.93 6.83 1.10
N PRO A 206 21.00 5.71 1.86
CA PRO A 206 20.93 4.38 1.27
C PRO A 206 19.59 4.10 0.59
N TRP A 207 18.49 4.59 1.17
CA TRP A 207 17.15 4.45 0.59
C TRP A 207 17.08 5.19 -0.76
N LEU A 208 17.54 6.43 -0.83
CA LEU A 208 17.52 7.22 -2.06
C LEU A 208 18.38 6.57 -3.15
N LYS A 209 19.53 6.03 -2.78
CA LYS A 209 20.39 5.28 -3.71
C LYS A 209 19.66 4.11 -4.33
N VAL A 210 18.91 3.35 -3.53
CA VAL A 210 18.11 2.22 -4.00
C VAL A 210 16.96 2.70 -4.88
N VAL A 211 16.30 3.79 -4.52
CA VAL A 211 15.27 4.41 -5.37
C VAL A 211 15.84 4.74 -6.75
N GLN A 212 17.05 5.31 -6.80
CA GLN A 212 17.74 5.59 -8.06
C GLN A 212 18.03 4.33 -8.88
N GLU A 213 18.29 3.21 -8.22
CA GLU A 213 18.49 1.92 -8.89
C GLU A 213 17.19 1.33 -9.42
N ILE A 214 16.11 1.43 -8.66
CA ILE A 214 14.77 0.93 -9.03
C ILE A 214 14.20 1.75 -10.20
N LYS A 215 14.44 3.04 -10.23
CA LYS A 215 13.90 3.99 -11.21
C LYS A 215 12.37 3.95 -11.28
N PRO A 216 11.69 4.16 -10.15
CA PRO A 216 10.23 4.15 -10.15
C PRO A 216 9.68 5.33 -10.97
N ARG A 217 8.43 5.19 -11.41
CA ARG A 217 7.73 6.28 -12.10
C ARG A 217 7.46 7.46 -11.15
N GLN A 218 7.26 7.16 -9.88
CA GLN A 218 6.92 8.14 -8.84
C GLN A 218 7.34 7.63 -7.48
N VAL A 219 7.61 8.54 -6.56
CA VAL A 219 7.83 8.23 -5.14
C VAL A 219 6.75 8.95 -4.33
N MET A 220 6.10 8.23 -3.43
CA MET A 220 5.11 8.76 -2.51
C MET A 220 5.70 8.71 -1.10
N ILE A 221 5.93 9.86 -0.49
CA ILE A 221 6.38 9.92 0.90
C ILE A 221 5.27 10.46 1.79
N TYR A 222 5.13 9.86 2.96
CA TYR A 222 4.08 10.21 3.90
C TYR A 222 4.55 9.95 5.32
N THR A 223 3.75 10.38 6.27
CA THR A 223 4.00 10.16 7.69
C THR A 223 2.71 9.69 8.38
N ILE A 224 2.79 9.46 9.66
CA ILE A 224 1.64 9.04 10.45
C ILE A 224 0.54 10.09 10.36
N ASP A 225 -0.67 9.67 10.02
CA ASP A 225 -1.83 10.54 9.91
C ASP A 225 -2.84 10.28 11.02
N ARG A 226 -2.92 9.02 11.47
CA ARG A 226 -3.89 8.57 12.46
C ARG A 226 -3.21 7.94 13.66
N GLU A 227 -4.00 7.66 14.68
CA GLU A 227 -3.55 6.90 15.84
C GLU A 227 -3.00 5.54 15.40
N THR A 228 -1.89 5.15 16.01
CA THR A 228 -1.16 3.93 15.68
C THR A 228 -1.23 2.94 16.83
N PRO A 229 -1.04 1.61 16.55
CA PRO A 229 -1.03 0.60 17.62
C PRO A 229 0.03 0.88 18.69
N ASP A 230 1.17 1.43 18.30
CA ASP A 230 2.23 1.85 19.21
C ASP A 230 2.12 3.37 19.43
N HIS A 231 1.95 3.78 20.69
CA HIS A 231 1.70 5.17 21.06
C HIS A 231 2.96 6.05 21.17
N ASP A 232 4.14 5.45 21.09
CA ASP A 232 5.42 6.18 21.17
C ASP A 232 5.92 6.67 19.81
N LEU A 233 5.22 6.32 18.75
CA LEU A 233 5.52 6.81 17.42
C LEU A 233 5.15 8.29 17.29
N ARG A 234 5.92 9.02 16.48
CA ARG A 234 5.67 10.46 16.23
C ARG A 234 5.76 10.75 14.74
N LYS A 235 4.97 11.70 14.28
CA LYS A 235 5.04 12.22 12.92
C LYS A 235 6.44 12.75 12.60
N ALA A 236 6.85 12.58 11.35
CA ALA A 236 7.95 13.38 10.81
C ALA A 236 7.44 14.80 10.57
N GLY A 237 8.23 15.81 10.89
CA GLY A 237 7.84 17.21 10.68
C GLY A 237 7.71 17.55 9.19
N LYS A 238 6.86 18.54 8.89
CA LYS A 238 6.64 18.99 7.52
C LYS A 238 7.95 19.40 6.82
N GLU A 239 8.81 20.14 7.51
CA GLU A 239 10.08 20.59 6.95
C GLU A 239 11.02 19.44 6.61
N VAL A 240 11.02 18.41 7.45
CA VAL A 240 11.83 17.20 7.24
C VAL A 240 11.32 16.45 6.01
N LEU A 241 10.00 16.26 5.89
CA LEU A 241 9.39 15.59 4.74
C LEU A 241 9.65 16.38 3.45
N ASP A 242 9.52 17.69 3.48
CA ASP A 242 9.78 18.55 2.32
C ASP A 242 11.24 18.46 1.87
N ARG A 243 12.17 18.39 2.82
CA ARG A 243 13.61 18.23 2.52
C ARG A 243 13.87 16.89 1.84
N ILE A 244 13.30 15.81 2.34
CA ILE A 244 13.43 14.47 1.74
C ILE A 244 12.79 14.47 0.34
N GLY A 245 11.60 15.06 0.21
CA GLY A 245 10.92 15.21 -1.08
C GLY A 245 11.77 15.96 -2.10
N GLU A 246 12.44 17.02 -1.68
CA GLU A 246 13.33 17.78 -2.55
C GLU A 246 14.54 16.96 -3.00
N GLN A 247 15.13 16.16 -2.10
CA GLN A 247 16.21 15.25 -2.46
C GLN A 247 15.78 14.24 -3.51
N VAL A 248 14.56 13.70 -3.40
CA VAL A 248 13.98 12.79 -4.39
C VAL A 248 13.79 13.50 -5.73
N ARG A 249 13.25 14.71 -5.69
CA ARG A 249 13.03 15.54 -6.90
C ARG A 249 14.34 15.87 -7.61
N GLU A 250 15.36 16.26 -6.86
CA GLU A 250 16.70 16.54 -7.39
C GLU A 250 17.35 15.29 -8.00
N ALA A 251 16.99 14.10 -7.53
CA ALA A 251 17.43 12.84 -8.11
C ALA A 251 16.70 12.49 -9.42
N GLY A 252 15.72 13.31 -9.82
CA GLY A 252 15.04 13.17 -11.11
C GLY A 252 13.70 12.46 -11.07
N PHE A 253 13.07 12.30 -9.90
CA PHE A 253 11.80 11.59 -9.77
C PHE A 253 10.65 12.52 -9.42
N GLU A 254 9.46 12.19 -9.91
CA GLU A 254 8.24 12.77 -9.39
C GLU A 254 8.07 12.31 -7.94
N VAL A 255 7.67 13.23 -7.08
CA VAL A 255 7.43 12.92 -5.68
C VAL A 255 6.16 13.60 -5.21
N SER A 256 5.37 12.87 -4.43
CA SER A 256 4.26 13.44 -3.68
C SER A 256 4.55 13.32 -2.19
N VAL A 257 4.20 14.36 -1.44
CA VAL A 257 4.44 14.43 0.00
C VAL A 257 3.12 14.60 0.71
N SER A 258 2.83 13.73 1.69
CA SER A 258 1.64 13.78 2.52
C SER A 258 2.02 13.95 3.99
N TYR A 259 1.47 14.98 4.62
CA TYR A 259 1.77 15.32 6.01
C TYR A 259 0.84 14.69 7.01
#